data_5c1ca43904cfbc813619c857d57197c9
#
_entry.id   5c1ca43904cfbc813619c857d57197c9
#
_cell.length_a   1.000
_cell.length_b   1.000
_cell.length_c   1.000
_cell.angle_alpha   90.00
_cell.angle_beta   90.00
_cell.angle_gamma   90.00
#
_symmetry.space_group_name_H-M   'P 1'
#
loop_
_entity.id
_entity.type
_entity.pdbx_description
1 polymer ?
#
loop_
_entity_poly.entity_id
_entity_poly.type
_entity_poly.pdbx_seq_one_letter_code
_entity_poly.pdbx_strand_id
1 'polypeptide(L)'
;MVPVMKVPVGESYETGSDPDMHRIIGGHLYTDWSTGSETVIKKDGRLLFRYPGREMICGMLVDGDDVHTIGLDRGGAGFTYRKNGEVLLERKSGYLFEHLRIDSAGISFAFCEPVGSGASVQGRYYNVLGGVVSQVAVRDDVKAVHDIICRDGEVSYIASLVGINEPVVVSGGQMSTLDLPPGAKMPACRFVGSGDEVLYVEGIFTMEGMPVTGGLWRGGSIFRLFDPGYTASSLCTWDDGICCVLSSAAADMPGLIFRFGEIYPMPDGYAMMGNCPIASVNGILYVGLSSLSGMRPAVWKDGSVEALDINGYISSIYVDGVTHPMKGCATSLGLR
;
A
#
# COMPACT_ATOMS: atom_id res chain seq x y z
N MET A 1 -27.50 -2.73 6.98
CA MET A 1 -27.42 -1.41 7.65
C MET A 1 -26.01 -1.31 8.16
N VAL A 2 -25.14 -0.58 7.43
CA VAL A 2 -23.74 -0.39 7.86
C VAL A 2 -23.80 0.43 9.15
N PRO A 3 -23.20 -0.01 10.27
CA PRO A 3 -23.23 0.77 11.49
C PRO A 3 -22.57 2.12 11.27
N VAL A 4 -23.26 3.18 11.61
CA VAL A 4 -22.70 4.53 11.68
C VAL A 4 -21.59 4.47 12.71
N MET A 5 -20.35 4.70 12.26
CA MET A 5 -19.18 4.67 13.11
C MET A 5 -19.28 5.78 14.15
N LYS A 6 -19.60 5.44 15.41
CA LYS A 6 -19.43 6.36 16.53
C LYS A 6 -17.97 6.33 16.95
N VAL A 7 -17.22 7.33 16.53
CA VAL A 7 -15.84 7.50 17.00
C VAL A 7 -15.86 7.97 18.45
N PRO A 8 -15.15 7.30 19.38
CA PRO A 8 -15.04 7.77 20.75
C PRO A 8 -14.27 9.10 20.80
N VAL A 9 -14.79 10.07 21.56
CA VAL A 9 -14.16 11.38 21.77
C VAL A 9 -12.98 11.23 22.72
N GLY A 10 -11.85 11.72 22.29
CA GLY A 10 -10.56 12.08 22.78
C GLY A 10 -10.05 11.80 24.17
N GLU A 11 -8.81 11.35 24.22
CA GLU A 11 -7.86 11.61 25.30
C GLU A 11 -6.73 12.51 24.78
N SER A 12 -6.24 13.42 25.64
CA SER A 12 -5.17 14.38 25.33
C SER A 12 -3.84 13.66 25.09
N TYR A 13 -3.13 14.09 24.04
CA TYR A 13 -1.85 13.52 23.61
C TYR A 13 -0.66 14.09 24.39
N GLU A 14 0.31 13.21 24.70
CA GLU A 14 1.61 13.63 25.21
C GLU A 14 2.39 14.34 24.08
N THR A 15 2.98 15.49 24.39
CA THR A 15 3.83 16.26 23.47
C THR A 15 5.07 15.47 23.13
N GLY A 16 5.26 15.16 21.83
CA GLY A 16 6.43 14.44 21.31
C GLY A 16 6.13 13.07 20.70
N SER A 17 4.86 12.66 20.64
CA SER A 17 4.44 11.48 19.88
C SER A 17 4.31 11.78 18.39
N ASP A 18 4.51 10.75 17.57
CA ASP A 18 4.15 10.81 16.15
C ASP A 18 2.63 11.02 16.00
N PRO A 19 2.19 11.63 14.89
CA PRO A 19 0.76 11.72 14.62
C PRO A 19 0.15 10.33 14.55
N ASP A 20 -1.05 10.21 15.12
CA ASP A 20 -1.80 8.96 15.09
C ASP A 20 -2.08 8.53 13.66
N MET A 21 -1.84 7.26 13.40
CA MET A 21 -2.20 6.62 12.15
C MET A 21 -3.48 5.81 12.38
N HIS A 22 -4.48 6.10 11.59
CA HIS A 22 -5.78 5.46 11.71
C HIS A 22 -6.02 4.48 10.58
N ARG A 23 -6.62 3.33 10.90
CA ARG A 23 -7.08 2.32 9.95
C ARG A 23 -8.51 1.93 10.26
N ILE A 24 -9.31 1.87 9.23
CA ILE A 24 -10.69 1.39 9.33
C ILE A 24 -10.72 -0.03 8.79
N ILE A 25 -10.95 -1.01 9.67
CA ILE A 25 -10.93 -2.44 9.32
C ILE A 25 -12.20 -3.08 9.86
N GLY A 26 -13.01 -3.68 8.99
CA GLY A 26 -14.26 -4.35 9.40
C GLY A 26 -15.22 -3.44 10.16
N GLY A 27 -15.26 -2.14 9.83
CA GLY A 27 -16.10 -1.16 10.55
C GLY A 27 -15.55 -0.69 11.89
N HIS A 28 -14.36 -1.14 12.30
CA HIS A 28 -13.66 -0.72 13.52
C HIS A 28 -12.54 0.27 13.21
N LEU A 29 -12.31 1.20 14.14
CA LEU A 29 -11.21 2.14 14.10
C LEU A 29 -10.00 1.59 14.87
N TYR A 30 -8.93 1.28 14.15
CA TYR A 30 -7.63 0.94 14.72
C TYR A 30 -6.74 2.17 14.67
N THR A 31 -6.10 2.49 15.77
CA THR A 31 -5.17 3.61 15.87
C THR A 31 -3.84 3.11 16.39
N ASP A 32 -2.76 3.43 15.69
CA ASP A 32 -1.42 3.15 16.17
C ASP A 32 -0.61 4.44 16.28
N TRP A 33 0.25 4.49 17.26
CA TRP A 33 1.27 5.53 17.41
C TRP A 33 2.50 4.97 18.12
N SER A 34 3.60 5.62 17.94
CA SER A 34 4.85 5.28 18.62
C SER A 34 5.35 6.48 19.41
N THR A 35 5.73 6.20 20.65
CA THR A 35 6.52 7.11 21.48
C THR A 35 8.01 6.89 21.25
N GLY A 36 8.87 7.57 22.00
CA GLY A 36 10.33 7.31 21.96
C GLY A 36 10.73 5.89 22.38
N SER A 37 9.87 5.16 23.10
CA SER A 37 10.22 3.89 23.75
C SER A 37 9.23 2.76 23.53
N GLU A 38 8.03 3.04 23.04
CA GLU A 38 6.99 2.03 22.85
C GLU A 38 6.12 2.27 21.64
N THR A 39 5.48 1.23 21.14
CA THR A 39 4.43 1.26 20.14
C THR A 39 3.11 0.81 20.78
N VAL A 40 2.05 1.56 20.51
CA VAL A 40 0.71 1.33 21.08
C VAL A 40 -0.29 1.18 19.96
N ILE A 41 -1.17 0.18 20.09
CA ILE A 41 -2.29 -0.06 19.18
C ILE A 41 -3.58 -0.07 19.98
N LYS A 42 -4.56 0.72 19.55
CA LYS A 42 -5.91 0.75 20.08
C LYS A 42 -6.92 0.28 19.03
N LYS A 43 -8.03 -0.30 19.52
CA LYS A 43 -9.24 -0.58 18.73
C LYS A 43 -10.40 0.18 19.36
N ASP A 44 -11.09 1.01 18.59
CA ASP A 44 -12.23 1.83 19.05
C ASP A 44 -11.90 2.61 20.34
N GLY A 45 -10.69 3.19 20.39
CA GLY A 45 -10.19 3.94 21.55
C GLY A 45 -9.70 3.09 22.73
N ARG A 46 -9.89 1.77 22.73
CA ARG A 46 -9.44 0.87 23.81
C ARG A 46 -8.08 0.29 23.48
N LEU A 47 -7.18 0.24 24.47
CA LEU A 47 -5.88 -0.39 24.35
C LEU A 47 -6.04 -1.84 23.91
N LEU A 48 -5.40 -2.21 22.81
CA LEU A 48 -5.35 -3.57 22.29
C LEU A 48 -3.99 -4.20 22.60
N PHE A 49 -2.90 -3.53 22.14
CA PHE A 49 -1.52 -3.99 22.37
C PHE A 49 -0.62 -2.82 22.76
N ARG A 50 0.41 -3.15 23.55
CA ARG A 50 1.53 -2.27 23.86
C ARG A 50 2.78 -3.12 23.90
N TYR A 51 3.83 -2.70 23.20
CA TYR A 51 5.11 -3.40 23.22
C TYR A 51 6.28 -2.41 23.14
N PRO A 52 7.46 -2.78 23.71
CA PRO A 52 8.62 -1.92 23.68
C PRO A 52 9.15 -1.77 22.25
N GLY A 53 9.79 -0.63 21.99
CA GLY A 53 10.36 -0.30 20.70
C GLY A 53 9.49 0.68 19.91
N ARG A 54 10.16 1.53 19.14
CA ARG A 54 9.54 2.52 18.26
C ARG A 54 9.41 1.95 16.86
N GLU A 55 8.27 1.38 16.56
CA GLU A 55 7.97 0.85 15.23
C GLU A 55 6.98 1.77 14.49
N MET A 56 7.19 1.96 13.22
CA MET A 56 6.19 2.52 12.31
C MET A 56 5.38 1.36 11.75
N ILE A 57 4.13 1.24 12.15
CA ILE A 57 3.25 0.18 11.62
C ILE A 57 2.93 0.50 10.16
N CYS A 58 3.51 -0.27 9.26
CA CYS A 58 3.30 -0.14 7.82
C CYS A 58 2.20 -1.07 7.31
N GLY A 59 1.87 -2.14 8.04
CA GLY A 59 0.84 -3.09 7.70
C GLY A 59 0.01 -3.55 8.89
N MET A 60 -1.31 -3.63 8.70
CA MET A 60 -2.22 -4.22 9.66
C MET A 60 -3.36 -4.93 8.94
N LEU A 61 -3.63 -6.16 9.34
CA LEU A 61 -4.80 -6.94 8.93
C LEU A 61 -5.48 -7.55 10.14
N VAL A 62 -6.75 -7.84 9.99
CA VAL A 62 -7.55 -8.55 11.01
C VAL A 62 -8.15 -9.79 10.37
N ASP A 63 -7.89 -10.94 11.00
CA ASP A 63 -8.41 -12.24 10.62
C ASP A 63 -9.20 -12.83 11.79
N GLY A 64 -10.52 -12.73 11.73
CA GLY A 64 -11.36 -13.03 12.87
C GLY A 64 -11.04 -12.15 14.07
N ASP A 65 -10.56 -12.75 15.15
CA ASP A 65 -10.11 -12.05 16.37
C ASP A 65 -8.60 -11.74 16.35
N ASP A 66 -7.87 -12.24 15.36
CA ASP A 66 -6.42 -12.07 15.27
C ASP A 66 -6.03 -10.79 14.55
N VAL A 67 -5.16 -10.01 15.15
CA VAL A 67 -4.61 -8.78 14.58
C VAL A 67 -3.16 -9.01 14.18
N HIS A 68 -2.89 -8.86 12.90
CA HIS A 68 -1.57 -9.00 12.30
C HIS A 68 -0.99 -7.63 11.99
N THR A 69 0.25 -7.38 12.38
CA THR A 69 0.93 -6.12 12.12
C THR A 69 2.33 -6.35 11.57
N ILE A 70 2.76 -5.47 10.68
CA ILE A 70 4.15 -5.34 10.28
C ILE A 70 4.62 -3.94 10.66
N GLY A 71 5.65 -3.86 11.48
CA GLY A 71 6.29 -2.63 11.92
C GLY A 71 7.71 -2.51 11.36
N LEU A 72 8.07 -1.32 10.91
CA LEU A 72 9.44 -0.96 10.55
C LEU A 72 10.12 -0.31 11.75
N ASP A 73 11.35 -0.74 12.05
CA ASP A 73 12.17 -0.06 13.04
C ASP A 73 12.55 1.33 12.54
N ARG A 74 12.24 2.37 13.31
CA ARG A 74 12.54 3.77 12.97
C ARG A 74 14.03 4.15 13.07
N GLY A 75 14.89 3.27 13.36
CA GLY A 75 16.33 3.49 13.42
C GLY A 75 17.13 2.52 12.57
N GLY A 76 16.46 1.54 11.98
CA GLY A 76 17.08 0.44 11.27
C GLY A 76 16.47 0.18 9.90
N ALA A 77 17.07 -0.75 9.20
CA ALA A 77 16.57 -1.30 7.94
C ALA A 77 15.79 -2.61 8.17
N GLY A 78 15.27 -2.81 9.39
CA GLY A 78 14.60 -4.03 9.79
C GLY A 78 13.10 -3.90 9.90
N PHE A 79 12.42 -5.02 10.05
CA PHE A 79 10.99 -5.09 10.30
C PHE A 79 10.63 -6.22 11.26
N THR A 80 9.47 -6.08 11.89
CA THR A 80 8.89 -7.08 12.80
C THR A 80 7.47 -7.40 12.35
N TYR A 81 7.18 -8.69 12.15
CA TYR A 81 5.82 -9.18 11.94
C TYR A 81 5.29 -9.78 13.23
N ARG A 82 4.09 -9.36 13.63
CA ARG A 82 3.44 -9.76 14.88
C ARG A 82 2.03 -10.26 14.63
N LYS A 83 1.61 -11.19 15.49
CA LYS A 83 0.22 -11.61 15.66
C LYS A 83 -0.21 -11.32 17.09
N ASN A 84 -1.25 -10.56 17.29
CA ASN A 84 -1.76 -10.19 18.63
C ASN A 84 -0.68 -9.58 19.54
N GLY A 85 0.24 -8.80 18.95
CA GLY A 85 1.37 -8.21 19.67
C GLY A 85 2.58 -9.12 19.85
N GLU A 86 2.45 -10.45 19.65
CA GLU A 86 3.55 -11.40 19.76
C GLU A 86 4.38 -11.44 18.46
N VAL A 87 5.69 -11.46 18.59
CA VAL A 87 6.64 -11.52 17.46
C VAL A 87 6.60 -12.91 16.83
N LEU A 88 6.22 -12.96 15.54
CA LEU A 88 6.31 -14.18 14.73
C LEU A 88 7.56 -14.19 13.84
N LEU A 89 7.97 -13.02 13.35
CA LEU A 89 9.14 -12.88 12.51
C LEU A 89 9.81 -11.52 12.77
N GLU A 90 11.13 -11.54 12.97
CA GLU A 90 11.95 -10.34 13.06
C GLU A 90 13.09 -10.42 12.04
N ARG A 91 13.37 -9.30 11.36
CA ARG A 91 14.50 -9.13 10.48
C ARG A 91 15.21 -7.82 10.80
N LYS A 92 16.51 -7.88 11.04
CA LYS A 92 17.34 -6.69 11.36
C LYS A 92 17.72 -5.89 10.12
N SER A 93 17.59 -6.50 8.95
CA SER A 93 17.79 -5.85 7.65
C SER A 93 16.84 -6.47 6.63
N GLY A 94 16.25 -5.63 5.78
CA GLY A 94 15.35 -6.08 4.73
C GLY A 94 14.40 -4.99 4.29
N TYR A 95 13.92 -5.11 3.08
CA TYR A 95 12.93 -4.22 2.49
C TYR A 95 11.63 -4.99 2.30
N LEU A 96 10.53 -4.46 2.81
CA LEU A 96 9.20 -5.03 2.59
C LEU A 96 8.67 -4.62 1.23
N PHE A 97 8.04 -5.55 0.54
CA PHE A 97 7.10 -5.25 -0.54
C PHE A 97 5.72 -4.93 0.07
N GLU A 98 4.98 -4.04 -0.58
CA GLU A 98 3.81 -3.37 0.04
C GLU A 98 2.53 -4.24 0.14
N HIS A 99 2.65 -5.58 0.14
CA HIS A 99 1.49 -6.47 0.06
C HIS A 99 1.38 -7.37 1.28
N LEU A 100 0.79 -6.86 2.36
CA LEU A 100 0.27 -7.71 3.42
C LEU A 100 -1.15 -8.13 3.03
N ARG A 101 -1.39 -9.42 2.87
CA ARG A 101 -2.64 -9.97 2.36
C ARG A 101 -3.14 -11.11 3.22
N ILE A 102 -4.45 -11.37 3.08
CA ILE A 102 -5.09 -12.59 3.52
C ILE A 102 -5.89 -13.15 2.35
N ASP A 103 -5.74 -14.43 2.09
CA ASP A 103 -6.49 -15.19 1.09
C ASP A 103 -6.74 -16.64 1.59
N SER A 104 -7.19 -17.51 0.71
CA SER A 104 -7.48 -18.91 1.07
C SER A 104 -6.26 -19.69 1.59
N ALA A 105 -5.05 -19.26 1.24
CA ALA A 105 -3.80 -19.88 1.70
C ALA A 105 -3.29 -19.27 3.02
N GLY A 106 -3.92 -18.20 3.53
CA GLY A 106 -3.59 -17.53 4.77
C GLY A 106 -2.95 -16.17 4.57
N ILE A 107 -2.30 -15.66 5.62
CA ILE A 107 -1.64 -14.36 5.58
C ILE A 107 -0.31 -14.46 4.86
N SER A 108 -0.11 -13.57 3.90
CA SER A 108 1.12 -13.50 3.11
C SER A 108 1.67 -12.08 2.98
N PHE A 109 2.98 -11.98 2.86
CA PHE A 109 3.74 -10.79 2.47
C PHE A 109 5.11 -11.19 1.93
N ALA A 110 5.80 -10.27 1.26
CA ALA A 110 7.12 -10.52 0.71
C ALA A 110 8.14 -9.48 1.19
N PHE A 111 9.41 -9.87 1.20
CA PHE A 111 10.52 -8.99 1.54
C PHE A 111 11.79 -9.36 0.77
N CYS A 112 12.73 -8.42 0.74
CA CYS A 112 14.05 -8.59 0.16
C CYS A 112 15.11 -8.40 1.23
N GLU A 113 16.09 -9.30 1.32
CA GLU A 113 17.32 -9.09 2.09
C GLU A 113 18.43 -8.68 1.13
N PRO A 114 19.11 -7.56 1.37
CA PRO A 114 20.24 -7.14 0.56
C PRO A 114 21.43 -8.10 0.77
N VAL A 115 22.07 -8.49 -0.33
CA VAL A 115 23.28 -9.34 -0.31
C VAL A 115 24.42 -8.60 -0.99
N GLY A 116 25.56 -8.49 -0.30
CA GLY A 116 26.70 -7.75 -0.80
C GLY A 116 26.77 -6.33 -0.26
N SER A 117 27.72 -5.55 -0.73
CA SER A 117 27.95 -4.17 -0.33
C SER A 117 28.34 -3.30 -1.53
N GLY A 118 28.02 -2.01 -1.45
CA GLY A 118 28.36 -1.04 -2.51
C GLY A 118 27.45 -1.12 -3.73
N ALA A 119 27.99 -0.84 -4.90
CA ALA A 119 27.20 -0.72 -6.15
C ALA A 119 26.64 -2.03 -6.72
N SER A 120 26.99 -3.18 -6.14
CA SER A 120 26.58 -4.52 -6.57
C SER A 120 25.69 -5.23 -5.56
N VAL A 121 24.87 -4.48 -4.81
CA VAL A 121 23.89 -5.07 -3.90
C VAL A 121 22.87 -5.87 -4.71
N GLN A 122 22.85 -7.17 -4.49
CA GLN A 122 21.80 -8.05 -5.00
C GLN A 122 20.78 -8.31 -3.89
N GLY A 123 19.56 -8.63 -4.25
CA GLY A 123 18.52 -9.01 -3.31
C GLY A 123 18.32 -10.52 -3.26
N ARG A 124 18.13 -11.05 -2.07
CA ARG A 124 17.46 -12.34 -1.90
C ARG A 124 16.01 -12.05 -1.54
N TYR A 125 15.10 -12.64 -2.29
CA TYR A 125 13.68 -12.38 -2.19
C TYR A 125 13.00 -13.51 -1.44
N TYR A 126 12.11 -13.17 -0.55
CA TYR A 126 11.40 -14.11 0.31
C TYR A 126 9.91 -13.82 0.30
N ASN A 127 9.13 -14.88 0.38
CA ASN A 127 7.71 -14.84 0.66
C ASN A 127 7.44 -15.43 2.04
N VAL A 128 6.54 -14.82 2.77
CA VAL A 128 5.99 -15.35 4.03
C VAL A 128 4.55 -15.75 3.76
N LEU A 129 4.19 -16.99 4.06
CA LEU A 129 2.85 -17.52 3.93
C LEU A 129 2.50 -18.31 5.19
N GLY A 130 1.45 -17.90 5.90
CA GLY A 130 1.04 -18.53 7.16
C GLY A 130 2.16 -18.60 8.22
N GLY A 131 3.08 -17.61 8.22
CA GLY A 131 4.25 -17.59 9.11
C GLY A 131 5.46 -18.38 8.61
N VAL A 132 5.35 -19.13 7.52
CA VAL A 132 6.47 -19.86 6.91
C VAL A 132 7.21 -18.97 5.91
N VAL A 133 8.53 -18.85 6.08
CA VAL A 133 9.41 -18.09 5.19
C VAL A 133 9.96 -19.00 4.11
N SER A 134 9.78 -18.64 2.87
CA SER A 134 10.31 -19.37 1.71
C SER A 134 11.06 -18.42 0.78
N GLN A 135 12.18 -18.86 0.23
CA GLN A 135 12.90 -18.06 -0.75
C GLN A 135 12.16 -18.09 -2.09
N VAL A 136 11.97 -16.90 -2.68
CA VAL A 136 11.40 -16.76 -4.02
C VAL A 136 12.50 -17.04 -5.05
N ALA A 137 12.29 -18.03 -5.90
CA ALA A 137 13.17 -18.29 -7.02
C ALA A 137 12.92 -17.25 -8.13
N VAL A 138 13.87 -16.36 -8.32
CA VAL A 138 13.87 -15.43 -9.45
C VAL A 138 14.79 -15.94 -10.55
N ARG A 139 14.54 -15.54 -11.79
CA ARG A 139 15.35 -15.93 -12.95
C ARG A 139 16.76 -15.35 -12.85
N ASP A 140 17.74 -16.03 -13.43
CA ASP A 140 19.15 -15.62 -13.38
C ASP A 140 19.44 -14.32 -14.16
N ASP A 141 18.57 -13.98 -15.14
CA ASP A 141 18.67 -12.77 -15.95
C ASP A 141 17.94 -11.55 -15.33
N VAL A 142 17.42 -11.67 -14.10
CA VAL A 142 16.82 -10.56 -13.39
C VAL A 142 17.89 -9.56 -12.96
N LYS A 143 17.71 -8.32 -13.41
CA LYS A 143 18.53 -7.18 -12.99
C LYS A 143 18.03 -6.55 -11.69
N ALA A 144 16.71 -6.42 -11.55
CA ALA A 144 16.04 -5.89 -10.35
C ALA A 144 14.62 -6.43 -10.29
N VAL A 145 14.14 -6.70 -9.08
CA VAL A 145 12.74 -6.97 -8.79
C VAL A 145 12.10 -5.69 -8.26
N HIS A 146 11.02 -5.27 -8.88
CA HIS A 146 10.28 -4.06 -8.52
C HIS A 146 9.23 -4.34 -7.46
N ASP A 147 8.57 -5.49 -7.57
CA ASP A 147 7.50 -5.87 -6.66
C ASP A 147 7.28 -7.39 -6.63
N ILE A 148 6.76 -7.89 -5.51
CA ILE A 148 6.40 -9.30 -5.30
C ILE A 148 5.04 -9.36 -4.62
N ILE A 149 4.17 -10.22 -5.11
CA ILE A 149 2.88 -10.53 -4.49
C ILE A 149 2.74 -12.05 -4.36
N CYS A 150 2.16 -12.49 -3.26
CA CYS A 150 1.70 -13.87 -3.10
C CYS A 150 0.18 -13.87 -3.09
N ARG A 151 -0.42 -14.74 -3.87
CA ARG A 151 -1.86 -14.90 -3.97
C ARG A 151 -2.20 -16.39 -4.05
N ASP A 152 -3.07 -16.86 -3.17
CA ASP A 152 -3.47 -18.26 -3.06
C ASP A 152 -2.29 -19.25 -3.06
N GLY A 153 -1.18 -18.84 -2.42
CA GLY A 153 0.07 -19.60 -2.35
C GLY A 153 0.96 -19.49 -3.58
N GLU A 154 0.52 -18.83 -4.65
CA GLU A 154 1.32 -18.57 -5.84
C GLU A 154 2.04 -17.22 -5.74
N VAL A 155 3.35 -17.22 -6.04
CA VAL A 155 4.17 -16.01 -6.04
C VAL A 155 4.29 -15.46 -7.45
N SER A 156 3.96 -14.19 -7.61
CA SER A 156 4.20 -13.42 -8.83
C SER A 156 5.15 -12.26 -8.54
N TYR A 157 5.96 -11.86 -9.52
CA TYR A 157 6.85 -10.71 -9.36
C TYR A 157 6.96 -9.89 -10.64
N ILE A 158 7.30 -8.61 -10.48
CA ILE A 158 7.63 -7.69 -11.55
C ILE A 158 9.13 -7.46 -11.51
N ALA A 159 9.79 -7.57 -12.66
CA ALA A 159 11.24 -7.41 -12.74
C ALA A 159 11.70 -6.67 -14.00
N SER A 160 12.87 -6.06 -13.91
CA SER A 160 13.68 -5.68 -15.06
C SER A 160 14.67 -6.80 -15.37
N LEU A 161 14.82 -7.14 -16.64
CA LEU A 161 15.75 -8.15 -17.10
C LEU A 161 16.96 -7.53 -17.81
N VAL A 162 18.05 -8.29 -17.86
CA VAL A 162 19.23 -7.91 -18.64
C VAL A 162 18.88 -7.97 -20.13
N GLY A 163 19.10 -6.86 -20.86
CA GLY A 163 18.87 -6.80 -22.31
C GLY A 163 17.41 -6.54 -22.73
N ILE A 164 16.50 -6.40 -21.78
CA ILE A 164 15.09 -6.01 -22.02
C ILE A 164 14.86 -4.66 -21.35
N ASN A 165 14.31 -3.69 -22.09
CA ASN A 165 14.07 -2.35 -21.57
C ASN A 165 12.77 -2.24 -20.79
N GLU A 166 11.78 -3.04 -21.18
CA GLU A 166 10.45 -3.07 -20.59
C GLU A 166 10.45 -3.98 -19.35
N PRO A 167 9.75 -3.60 -18.26
CA PRO A 167 9.53 -4.51 -17.15
C PRO A 167 8.73 -5.74 -17.59
N VAL A 168 8.96 -6.85 -16.90
CA VAL A 168 8.24 -8.11 -17.11
C VAL A 168 7.49 -8.51 -15.84
N VAL A 169 6.34 -9.13 -16.04
CA VAL A 169 5.58 -9.83 -14.99
C VAL A 169 5.84 -11.32 -15.14
N VAL A 170 6.21 -11.96 -14.05
CA VAL A 170 6.36 -13.42 -13.97
C VAL A 170 5.32 -13.95 -12.99
N SER A 171 4.45 -14.84 -13.45
CA SER A 171 3.38 -15.47 -12.66
C SER A 171 3.15 -16.89 -13.17
N GLY A 172 3.04 -17.87 -12.28
CA GLY A 172 2.85 -19.29 -12.66
C GLY A 172 3.92 -19.83 -13.60
N GLY A 173 5.15 -19.30 -13.52
CA GLY A 173 6.25 -19.63 -14.44
C GLY A 173 6.11 -19.04 -15.86
N GLN A 174 5.05 -18.31 -16.14
CA GLN A 174 4.87 -17.56 -17.39
C GLN A 174 5.39 -16.15 -17.25
N MET A 175 5.88 -15.60 -18.36
CA MET A 175 6.41 -14.26 -18.42
C MET A 175 5.65 -13.45 -19.47
N SER A 176 5.25 -12.24 -19.11
CA SER A 176 4.70 -11.24 -20.01
C SER A 176 5.42 -9.92 -19.86
N THR A 177 5.76 -9.29 -20.97
CA THR A 177 6.35 -7.94 -21.00
C THR A 177 5.25 -6.91 -20.85
N LEU A 178 5.50 -5.84 -20.10
CA LEU A 178 4.59 -4.71 -20.03
C LEU A 178 4.75 -3.83 -21.27
N ASP A 179 3.70 -3.66 -22.05
CA ASP A 179 3.68 -2.75 -23.17
C ASP A 179 3.93 -1.31 -22.70
N LEU A 180 4.83 -0.59 -23.36
CA LEU A 180 5.08 0.81 -23.05
C LEU A 180 4.70 1.70 -24.24
N PRO A 181 4.27 2.94 -24.00
CA PRO A 181 4.20 3.94 -25.05
C PRO A 181 5.55 4.10 -25.76
N PRO A 182 5.58 4.34 -27.07
CA PRO A 182 6.83 4.49 -27.82
C PRO A 182 7.74 5.57 -27.19
N GLY A 183 8.99 5.21 -26.91
CA GLY A 183 9.97 6.09 -26.27
C GLY A 183 9.82 6.26 -24.75
N ALA A 184 8.84 5.63 -24.12
CA ALA A 184 8.68 5.67 -22.68
C ALA A 184 9.71 4.79 -21.98
N LYS A 185 10.07 5.20 -20.75
CA LYS A 185 10.82 4.40 -19.77
C LYS A 185 9.99 4.27 -18.52
N MET A 186 9.94 3.09 -17.93
CA MET A 186 9.20 2.83 -16.70
C MET A 186 10.18 2.63 -15.54
N PRO A 187 10.47 3.68 -14.76
CA PRO A 187 11.40 3.59 -13.63
C PRO A 187 10.82 2.88 -12.41
N ALA A 188 9.49 2.83 -12.28
CA ALA A 188 8.82 2.20 -11.15
C ALA A 188 7.51 1.55 -11.58
N CYS A 189 7.25 0.36 -11.07
CA CYS A 189 5.99 -0.36 -11.24
C CYS A 189 5.74 -1.30 -10.04
N ARG A 190 4.46 -1.60 -9.79
CA ARG A 190 4.05 -2.47 -8.69
C ARG A 190 2.73 -3.16 -9.02
N PHE A 191 2.44 -4.24 -8.31
CA PHE A 191 1.13 -4.85 -8.35
C PHE A 191 0.10 -4.00 -7.62
N VAL A 192 -1.10 -3.98 -8.13
CA VAL A 192 -2.23 -3.28 -7.53
C VAL A 192 -3.48 -4.10 -7.65
N GLY A 193 -4.22 -4.14 -6.56
CA GLY A 193 -5.48 -4.84 -6.47
C GLY A 193 -5.37 -6.34 -6.70
N SER A 194 -6.39 -7.03 -6.34
CA SER A 194 -6.66 -8.39 -6.77
C SER A 194 -8.16 -8.49 -6.98
N GLY A 195 -8.59 -8.23 -8.19
CA GLY A 195 -9.79 -8.89 -8.64
C GLY A 195 -9.49 -10.40 -8.70
N ASP A 196 -10.52 -11.21 -8.64
CA ASP A 196 -10.40 -12.64 -8.39
C ASP A 196 -9.53 -13.43 -9.39
N GLU A 197 -9.16 -12.88 -10.54
CA GLU A 197 -8.40 -13.62 -11.54
C GLU A 197 -7.27 -12.84 -12.24
N VAL A 198 -7.22 -11.52 -12.16
CA VAL A 198 -6.28 -10.72 -12.96
C VAL A 198 -5.42 -9.81 -12.10
N LEU A 199 -4.10 -9.96 -12.25
CA LEU A 199 -3.14 -9.03 -11.67
C LEU A 199 -3.10 -7.75 -12.52
N TYR A 200 -3.32 -6.62 -11.87
CA TYR A 200 -3.05 -5.32 -12.45
C TYR A 200 -1.67 -4.83 -12.01
N VAL A 201 -1.02 -4.10 -12.89
CA VAL A 201 0.23 -3.42 -12.59
C VAL A 201 0.00 -1.92 -12.71
N GLU A 202 0.37 -1.16 -11.69
CA GLU A 202 0.54 0.28 -11.77
C GLU A 202 1.98 0.57 -12.15
N GLY A 203 2.18 1.49 -13.07
CA GLY A 203 3.52 1.93 -13.44
C GLY A 203 3.57 3.44 -13.58
N ILE A 204 4.75 3.98 -13.29
CA ILE A 204 5.10 5.37 -13.56
C ILE A 204 6.06 5.36 -14.72
N PHE A 205 5.76 6.13 -15.76
CA PHE A 205 6.65 6.25 -16.90
C PHE A 205 7.05 7.69 -17.20
N THR A 206 8.18 7.83 -17.86
CA THR A 206 8.71 9.11 -18.31
C THR A 206 8.91 9.06 -19.82
N MET A 207 8.61 10.17 -20.46
CA MET A 207 8.88 10.41 -21.88
C MET A 207 9.59 11.75 -22.02
N GLU A 208 10.45 11.88 -23.03
CA GLU A 208 11.17 13.13 -23.28
C GLU A 208 10.18 14.29 -23.52
N GLY A 209 10.36 15.39 -22.79
CA GLY A 209 9.52 16.59 -22.91
C GLY A 209 8.13 16.49 -22.28
N MET A 210 7.81 15.38 -21.60
CA MET A 210 6.53 15.21 -20.89
C MET A 210 6.71 15.09 -19.38
N PRO A 211 5.73 15.55 -18.58
CA PRO A 211 5.75 15.28 -17.14
C PRO A 211 5.62 13.79 -16.85
N VAL A 212 6.09 13.40 -15.68
CA VAL A 212 5.94 12.03 -15.16
C VAL A 212 4.47 11.66 -15.17
N THR A 213 4.15 10.50 -15.72
CA THR A 213 2.77 10.05 -15.95
C THR A 213 2.61 8.62 -15.45
N GLY A 214 1.46 8.32 -14.90
CA GLY A 214 1.09 6.99 -14.46
C GLY A 214 0.23 6.24 -15.46
N GLY A 215 0.16 4.95 -15.28
CA GLY A 215 -0.72 4.07 -16.06
C GLY A 215 -1.01 2.77 -15.34
N LEU A 216 -1.94 2.03 -15.90
CA LEU A 216 -2.36 0.71 -15.45
C LEU A 216 -2.21 -0.30 -16.59
N TRP A 217 -1.73 -1.48 -16.25
CA TRP A 217 -1.58 -2.61 -17.16
C TRP A 217 -2.38 -3.80 -16.66
N ARG A 218 -2.88 -4.58 -17.59
CA ARG A 218 -3.58 -5.84 -17.33
C ARG A 218 -3.05 -6.90 -18.27
N GLY A 219 -2.52 -8.01 -17.75
CA GLY A 219 -1.97 -9.09 -18.57
C GLY A 219 -0.84 -8.66 -19.51
N GLY A 220 -0.04 -7.66 -19.12
CA GLY A 220 1.04 -7.08 -19.94
C GLY A 220 0.61 -5.90 -20.82
N SER A 221 -0.66 -5.79 -21.19
CA SER A 221 -1.15 -4.73 -22.07
C SER A 221 -1.60 -3.48 -21.32
N ILE A 222 -1.46 -2.32 -21.95
CA ILE A 222 -1.94 -1.05 -21.41
C ILE A 222 -3.46 -1.12 -21.22
N PHE A 223 -3.91 -1.03 -19.98
CA PHE A 223 -5.32 -0.94 -19.63
C PHE A 223 -5.79 0.51 -19.62
N ARG A 224 -5.00 1.40 -19.00
CA ARG A 224 -5.30 2.83 -18.92
C ARG A 224 -4.01 3.63 -18.76
N LEU A 225 -3.90 4.73 -19.50
CA LEU A 225 -2.94 5.80 -19.23
C LEU A 225 -3.67 6.97 -18.59
N PHE A 226 -3.05 7.58 -17.59
CA PHE A 226 -3.58 8.80 -16.96
C PHE A 226 -3.17 10.03 -17.77
N ASP A 227 -3.81 11.15 -17.49
CA ASP A 227 -3.41 12.42 -18.08
C ASP A 227 -1.99 12.79 -17.63
N PRO A 228 -1.20 13.50 -18.47
CA PRO A 228 0.16 13.89 -18.15
C PRO A 228 0.27 14.59 -16.79
N GLY A 229 1.22 14.15 -15.98
CA GLY A 229 1.44 14.67 -14.63
C GLY A 229 0.65 13.97 -13.52
N TYR A 230 -0.25 13.04 -13.85
CA TYR A 230 -0.97 12.25 -12.85
C TYR A 230 -0.39 10.85 -12.68
N THR A 231 -0.35 10.41 -11.42
CA THR A 231 0.00 9.04 -11.02
C THR A 231 -1.05 8.53 -10.03
N ALA A 232 -1.28 7.24 -9.97
CA ALA A 232 -2.15 6.70 -8.95
C ALA A 232 -1.47 6.73 -7.59
N SER A 233 -2.15 7.25 -6.58
CA SER A 233 -1.70 7.20 -5.20
C SER A 233 -2.25 5.98 -4.46
N SER A 234 -3.46 5.54 -4.83
CA SER A 234 -4.10 4.35 -4.28
C SER A 234 -5.05 3.76 -5.30
N LEU A 235 -5.24 2.44 -5.24
CA LEU A 235 -6.14 1.70 -6.10
C LEU A 235 -6.95 0.69 -5.31
N CYS A 236 -8.18 0.44 -5.77
CA CYS A 236 -8.94 -0.75 -5.42
C CYS A 236 -9.66 -1.30 -6.65
N THR A 237 -9.97 -2.58 -6.61
CA THR A 237 -10.85 -3.22 -7.59
C THR A 237 -12.29 -3.18 -7.08
N TRP A 238 -13.23 -3.05 -7.99
CA TRP A 238 -14.65 -3.11 -7.71
C TRP A 238 -15.38 -3.79 -8.86
N ASP A 239 -16.01 -4.92 -8.61
CA ASP A 239 -16.53 -5.80 -9.65
C ASP A 239 -15.46 -6.01 -10.75
N ASP A 240 -15.77 -5.73 -12.01
CA ASP A 240 -14.82 -5.81 -13.12
C ASP A 240 -14.04 -4.51 -13.37
N GLY A 241 -14.16 -3.52 -12.48
CA GLY A 241 -13.59 -2.18 -12.66
C GLY A 241 -12.47 -1.84 -11.69
N ILE A 242 -11.82 -0.72 -11.96
CA ILE A 242 -10.79 -0.13 -11.11
C ILE A 242 -11.25 1.25 -10.66
N CYS A 243 -11.06 1.51 -9.38
CA CYS A 243 -11.16 2.82 -8.79
C CYS A 243 -9.79 3.24 -8.27
N CYS A 244 -9.39 4.47 -8.50
CA CYS A 244 -8.13 4.98 -7.99
C CYS A 244 -8.21 6.45 -7.59
N VAL A 245 -7.29 6.83 -6.71
CA VAL A 245 -7.03 8.22 -6.40
C VAL A 245 -5.80 8.65 -7.19
N LEU A 246 -5.92 9.69 -7.97
CA LEU A 246 -4.85 10.25 -8.79
C LEU A 246 -4.25 11.46 -8.10
N SER A 247 -2.92 11.50 -8.03
CA SER A 247 -2.16 12.62 -7.51
C SER A 247 -1.27 13.21 -8.60
N SER A 248 -0.99 14.50 -8.49
CA SER A 248 0.00 15.17 -9.29
C SER A 248 1.17 15.65 -8.43
N ALA A 249 2.37 15.65 -9.02
CA ALA A 249 3.52 16.29 -8.41
C ALA A 249 3.47 17.84 -8.54
N ALA A 250 2.64 18.36 -9.43
CA ALA A 250 2.44 19.80 -9.59
C ALA A 250 1.46 20.30 -8.53
N ALA A 251 1.89 21.33 -7.78
CA ALA A 251 1.14 21.86 -6.63
C ALA A 251 -0.19 22.53 -7.01
N ASP A 252 -0.35 22.91 -8.27
CA ASP A 252 -1.53 23.57 -8.82
C ASP A 252 -2.56 22.59 -9.43
N MET A 253 -2.22 21.30 -9.51
CA MET A 253 -3.13 20.30 -10.04
C MET A 253 -3.87 19.61 -8.89
N PRO A 254 -5.22 19.63 -8.91
CA PRO A 254 -6.01 19.01 -7.85
C PRO A 254 -5.88 17.48 -7.88
N GLY A 255 -6.04 16.85 -6.73
CA GLY A 255 -6.24 15.43 -6.66
C GLY A 255 -7.55 15.02 -7.34
N LEU A 256 -7.59 13.81 -7.89
CA LEU A 256 -8.76 13.30 -8.61
C LEU A 256 -9.13 11.91 -8.09
N ILE A 257 -10.41 11.59 -8.11
CA ILE A 257 -10.93 10.25 -7.84
C ILE A 257 -11.41 9.68 -9.17
N PHE A 258 -10.78 8.61 -9.63
CA PHE A 258 -11.20 7.91 -10.84
C PHE A 258 -12.07 6.71 -10.44
N ARG A 259 -13.25 6.61 -11.05
CA ARG A 259 -14.23 5.55 -10.84
C ARG A 259 -14.91 5.19 -12.15
N PHE A 260 -14.78 3.95 -12.60
CA PHE A 260 -15.47 3.42 -13.81
C PHE A 260 -15.33 4.26 -15.09
N GLY A 261 -14.18 4.87 -15.30
CA GLY A 261 -13.96 5.75 -16.44
C GLY A 261 -14.37 7.21 -16.22
N GLU A 262 -15.06 7.51 -15.13
CA GLU A 262 -15.41 8.86 -14.70
C GLU A 262 -14.38 9.44 -13.75
N ILE A 263 -14.19 10.75 -13.79
CA ILE A 263 -13.25 11.48 -12.95
C ILE A 263 -14.03 12.45 -12.08
N TYR A 264 -13.83 12.37 -10.77
CA TYR A 264 -14.39 13.28 -9.79
C TYR A 264 -13.27 14.13 -9.19
N PRO A 265 -13.46 15.46 -9.07
CA PRO A 265 -12.50 16.28 -8.34
C PRO A 265 -12.47 15.90 -6.86
N MET A 266 -11.31 16.06 -6.25
CA MET A 266 -11.19 15.98 -4.80
C MET A 266 -12.09 17.04 -4.15
N PRO A 267 -12.80 16.73 -3.06
CA PRO A 267 -13.64 17.71 -2.36
C PRO A 267 -12.84 18.91 -1.87
N ASP A 268 -13.45 20.10 -1.95
CA ASP A 268 -12.82 21.35 -1.48
C ASP A 268 -12.40 21.28 0.00
N GLY A 269 -11.24 21.81 0.31
CA GLY A 269 -10.70 21.81 1.67
C GLY A 269 -9.99 20.52 2.10
N TYR A 270 -9.92 19.53 1.21
CA TYR A 270 -9.20 18.29 1.43
C TYR A 270 -8.06 18.13 0.44
N ALA A 271 -6.97 17.57 0.93
CA ALA A 271 -5.82 17.23 0.13
C ALA A 271 -5.47 15.76 0.29
N MET A 272 -4.74 15.27 -0.68
CA MET A 272 -4.05 14.00 -0.58
C MET A 272 -2.76 14.21 0.20
N MET A 273 -2.77 13.87 1.46
CA MET A 273 -1.55 13.80 2.27
C MET A 273 -0.98 12.39 2.15
N GLY A 274 0.00 12.22 1.27
CA GLY A 274 0.61 10.91 1.05
C GLY A 274 -0.33 9.93 0.33
N ASN A 275 -0.59 8.80 0.94
CA ASN A 275 -1.44 7.75 0.37
C ASN A 275 -2.86 7.92 0.87
N CYS A 276 -3.77 8.31 -0.01
CA CYS A 276 -5.20 8.28 0.30
C CYS A 276 -5.70 6.85 0.20
N PRO A 277 -6.05 6.19 1.32
CA PRO A 277 -6.58 4.84 1.25
C PRO A 277 -7.93 4.84 0.54
N ILE A 278 -8.14 3.84 -0.29
CA ILE A 278 -9.36 3.64 -1.07
C ILE A 278 -9.85 2.21 -0.89
N ALA A 279 -11.15 2.05 -0.70
CA ALA A 279 -11.79 0.75 -0.61
C ALA A 279 -13.18 0.78 -1.24
N SER A 280 -13.58 -0.32 -1.84
CA SER A 280 -14.94 -0.52 -2.35
C SER A 280 -15.63 -1.62 -1.56
N VAL A 281 -16.87 -1.35 -1.15
CA VAL A 281 -17.66 -2.25 -0.31
C VAL A 281 -19.12 -2.19 -0.70
N ASN A 282 -19.70 -3.33 -1.06
CA ASN A 282 -21.12 -3.43 -1.42
C ASN A 282 -21.56 -2.33 -2.41
N GLY A 283 -20.72 -2.06 -3.40
CA GLY A 283 -21.01 -1.06 -4.41
C GLY A 283 -20.84 0.40 -3.94
N ILE A 284 -20.17 0.64 -2.82
CA ILE A 284 -19.88 1.98 -2.28
C ILE A 284 -18.36 2.18 -2.25
N LEU A 285 -17.91 3.30 -2.82
CA LEU A 285 -16.51 3.69 -2.79
C LEU A 285 -16.20 4.57 -1.56
N TYR A 286 -15.17 4.19 -0.82
CA TYR A 286 -14.65 4.93 0.33
C TYR A 286 -13.24 5.43 0.03
N VAL A 287 -12.98 6.69 0.28
CA VAL A 287 -11.65 7.31 0.14
C VAL A 287 -11.31 8.05 1.42
N GLY A 288 -10.17 7.74 2.02
CA GLY A 288 -9.67 8.48 3.18
C GLY A 288 -9.05 9.80 2.75
N LEU A 289 -9.46 10.89 3.38
CA LEU A 289 -9.03 12.24 3.09
C LEU A 289 -8.38 12.90 4.29
N SER A 290 -7.51 13.86 4.06
CA SER A 290 -6.95 14.74 5.09
C SER A 290 -7.31 16.19 4.80
N SER A 291 -7.66 16.96 5.83
CA SER A 291 -7.97 18.39 5.69
C SER A 291 -6.70 19.19 5.37
N LEU A 292 -6.82 20.18 4.48
CA LEU A 292 -5.76 21.14 4.16
C LEU A 292 -5.38 22.05 5.35
N SER A 293 -6.33 22.30 6.25
CA SER A 293 -6.17 23.23 7.38
C SER A 293 -5.67 22.59 8.67
N GLY A 294 -5.48 21.28 8.67
CA GLY A 294 -5.03 20.54 9.86
C GLY A 294 -5.21 19.05 9.71
N MET A 295 -4.65 18.27 10.62
CA MET A 295 -4.71 16.81 10.60
C MET A 295 -6.09 16.27 11.02
N ARG A 296 -7.15 16.76 10.37
CA ARG A 296 -8.51 16.22 10.56
C ARG A 296 -8.85 15.31 9.40
N PRO A 297 -8.90 14.00 9.64
CA PRO A 297 -9.27 13.05 8.60
C PRO A 297 -10.77 13.09 8.30
N ALA A 298 -11.12 12.71 7.08
CA ALA A 298 -12.49 12.52 6.64
C ALA A 298 -12.58 11.28 5.74
N VAL A 299 -13.77 10.78 5.54
CA VAL A 299 -14.05 9.73 4.56
C VAL A 299 -14.95 10.32 3.48
N TRP A 300 -14.49 10.28 2.25
CA TRP A 300 -15.36 10.50 1.10
C TRP A 300 -16.09 9.19 0.79
N LYS A 301 -17.40 9.29 0.64
CA LYS A 301 -18.29 8.16 0.38
C LYS A 301 -19.23 8.52 -0.74
N ASP A 302 -19.02 7.99 -1.92
CA ASP A 302 -19.89 8.17 -3.10
C ASP A 302 -20.38 9.62 -3.32
N GLY A 303 -19.49 10.60 -3.24
CA GLY A 303 -19.80 12.02 -3.45
C GLY A 303 -20.11 12.81 -2.17
N SER A 304 -20.26 12.18 -1.00
CA SER A 304 -20.42 12.85 0.28
C SER A 304 -19.15 12.77 1.12
N VAL A 305 -18.87 13.80 1.91
CA VAL A 305 -17.72 13.84 2.83
C VAL A 305 -18.23 13.74 4.27
N GLU A 306 -17.71 12.79 5.00
CA GLU A 306 -17.94 12.61 6.43
C GLU A 306 -16.65 12.92 7.20
N ALA A 307 -16.62 14.06 7.89
CA ALA A 307 -15.49 14.44 8.72
C ALA A 307 -15.46 13.57 9.97
N LEU A 308 -14.27 13.06 10.32
CA LEU A 308 -14.07 12.29 11.54
C LEU A 308 -13.59 13.24 12.66
N ASP A 309 -14.16 13.09 13.85
CA ASP A 309 -13.75 13.90 15.03
C ASP A 309 -12.56 13.24 15.75
N ILE A 310 -11.48 13.10 14.99
CA ILE A 310 -10.20 12.56 15.44
C ILE A 310 -9.06 13.41 14.85
N ASN A 311 -7.88 13.35 15.47
CA ASN A 311 -6.66 13.94 14.92
C ASN A 311 -5.80 12.85 14.28
N GLY A 312 -5.00 13.21 13.27
CA GLY A 312 -4.10 12.29 12.61
C GLY A 312 -4.47 12.02 11.15
N TYR A 313 -4.11 10.84 10.65
CA TYR A 313 -4.28 10.47 9.24
C TYR A 313 -4.95 9.10 9.11
N ILE A 314 -5.82 8.95 8.12
CA ILE A 314 -6.28 7.61 7.70
C ILE A 314 -5.21 7.03 6.79
N SER A 315 -4.55 5.98 7.24
CA SER A 315 -3.50 5.29 6.47
C SER A 315 -4.02 4.12 5.65
N SER A 316 -5.15 3.54 6.05
CA SER A 316 -5.80 2.47 5.30
C SER A 316 -7.28 2.32 5.64
N ILE A 317 -8.05 1.84 4.68
CA ILE A 317 -9.44 1.43 4.84
C ILE A 317 -9.53 0.01 4.33
N TYR A 318 -9.97 -0.90 5.20
CA TYR A 318 -10.23 -2.30 4.85
C TYR A 318 -11.68 -2.61 5.18
N VAL A 319 -12.26 -3.44 4.37
CA VAL A 319 -13.60 -3.95 4.62
C VAL A 319 -13.53 -5.46 4.58
N ASP A 320 -14.41 -6.10 5.31
CA ASP A 320 -14.41 -7.54 5.52
C ASP A 320 -14.06 -8.33 4.23
N GLY A 321 -12.96 -9.07 4.29
CA GLY A 321 -12.52 -9.99 3.26
C GLY A 321 -11.77 -9.40 2.06
N VAL A 322 -11.63 -8.07 1.95
CA VAL A 322 -10.92 -7.43 0.83
C VAL A 322 -9.66 -6.74 1.33
N THR A 323 -8.51 -7.22 0.84
CA THR A 323 -7.21 -6.61 1.14
C THR A 323 -6.82 -5.63 0.04
N HIS A 324 -6.42 -4.44 0.43
CA HIS A 324 -5.88 -3.43 -0.50
C HIS A 324 -4.38 -3.25 -0.25
N PRO A 325 -3.59 -3.04 -1.31
CA PRO A 325 -2.16 -2.85 -1.15
C PRO A 325 -1.88 -1.63 -0.27
N MET A 326 -0.93 -1.80 0.63
CA MET A 326 -0.41 -0.69 1.44
C MET A 326 0.58 0.11 0.63
N LYS A 327 0.42 1.42 0.61
CA LYS A 327 1.38 2.35 0.04
C LYS A 327 2.12 3.06 1.17
N GLY A 328 3.42 3.18 1.10
CA GLY A 328 4.15 4.14 1.94
C GLY A 328 5.42 3.68 2.61
N CYS A 329 5.73 2.39 2.64
CA CYS A 329 6.95 1.94 3.32
C CYS A 329 8.18 1.84 2.42
N ALA A 330 8.03 1.64 1.13
CA ALA A 330 9.17 1.42 0.23
C ALA A 330 9.74 2.70 -0.42
N THR A 331 8.98 3.78 -0.48
CA THR A 331 9.38 5.00 -1.22
C THR A 331 10.30 5.95 -0.47
N SER A 332 10.54 5.77 0.80
CA SER A 332 11.44 6.63 1.57
C SER A 332 12.91 6.19 1.56
N LEU A 333 13.21 4.99 1.09
CA LEU A 333 14.59 4.52 0.96
C LEU A 333 15.02 4.69 -0.49
N GLY A 334 15.51 5.91 -0.77
CA GLY A 334 15.98 6.34 -2.06
C GLY A 334 16.96 5.36 -2.69
N LEU A 335 16.55 4.76 -3.77
CA LEU A 335 17.47 4.39 -4.83
C LEU A 335 17.94 5.71 -5.47
N ARG A 336 19.02 6.30 -4.91
CA ARG A 336 19.85 7.28 -5.58
C ARG A 336 20.83 6.59 -6.52
#